data_386c0385627c07d172add402e5119dd3
#
_entry.id   386c0385627c07d172add402e5119dd3
#
_cell.length_a   1.000
_cell.length_b   1.000
_cell.length_c   1.000
_cell.angle_alpha   90.00
_cell.angle_beta   90.00
_cell.angle_gamma   90.00
#
_symmetry.space_group_name_H-M   'P 1'
#
loop_
_entity.id
_entity.type
_entity.pdbx_description
1 polymer ?
#
loop_
_entity_poly.entity_id
_entity_poly.type
_entity_poly.pdbx_seq_one_letter_code
_entity_poly.pdbx_strand_id
1 'polypeptide(L)'
;MKLFKILPLAAMACIAVSCQTGTGSGLSETSSQTDSLMYYLGQMNAADYLREANRDTVLKEQSEKQAYLNGVRAGMAALKEGNENYNKGVMMGMQMASQMMSFSEQMDVTVNRDAYVNSLSGAIMADTMPNTGNAQMEFRKVMGNIEAAKEARDKVSSQESLKQVAEKAGLPKISDDLYGKVTNTTDGAAFTEDEDVSVEATFEKENGEVINVPVSPRGKIGNKRSFPEIISNAIMTMKSGETGEFLTSAHALLGARAKQMKMEPTDVVKVTLTATAIPQEDNKDAKK
;
A
#
# COMPACT_ATOMS: atom_id res chain seq x y z
N MET A 1 -17.58 22.22 -10.77
CA MET A 1 -18.06 23.40 -10.04
C MET A 1 -19.44 23.08 -9.48
N LYS A 2 -19.55 22.78 -8.21
CA LYS A 2 -20.85 22.67 -7.51
C LYS A 2 -20.93 23.84 -6.56
N LEU A 3 -21.90 24.71 -6.81
CA LEU A 3 -22.22 25.87 -5.98
C LEU A 3 -22.57 25.44 -4.55
N PHE A 4 -21.88 26.03 -3.60
CA PHE A 4 -22.34 26.06 -2.20
C PHE A 4 -23.62 26.89 -2.13
N LYS A 5 -24.73 26.23 -1.81
CA LYS A 5 -25.97 26.90 -1.45
C LYS A 5 -25.81 27.45 -0.02
N ILE A 6 -25.79 28.76 0.08
CA ILE A 6 -25.87 29.48 1.34
C ILE A 6 -27.27 29.23 1.93
N LEU A 7 -27.32 28.56 3.07
CA LEU A 7 -28.53 28.46 3.89
C LEU A 7 -28.83 29.79 4.59
N PRO A 8 -30.10 30.19 4.70
CA PRO A 8 -30.43 31.43 5.38
C PRO A 8 -30.28 31.29 6.90
N LEU A 9 -29.67 32.30 7.47
CA LEU A 9 -29.51 32.53 8.91
C LEU A 9 -30.87 32.75 9.54
N ALA A 10 -31.38 31.82 10.32
CA ALA A 10 -32.55 32.04 11.17
C ALA A 10 -32.32 31.47 12.57
N ALA A 11 -32.55 32.33 13.54
CA ALA A 11 -32.74 32.11 14.97
C ALA A 11 -31.57 31.67 15.83
N MET A 12 -30.84 32.63 16.39
CA MET A 12 -30.03 32.45 17.60
C MET A 12 -30.93 32.27 18.82
N ALA A 13 -31.03 31.07 19.35
CA ALA A 13 -31.43 30.84 20.73
C ALA A 13 -30.17 30.91 21.59
N CYS A 14 -30.16 31.82 22.57
CA CYS A 14 -29.08 31.91 23.56
C CYS A 14 -29.09 30.63 24.43
N ILE A 15 -28.15 29.73 24.18
CA ILE A 15 -27.85 28.63 25.09
C ILE A 15 -26.69 29.07 25.97
N ALA A 16 -26.97 29.32 27.25
CA ALA A 16 -25.95 29.47 28.27
C ALA A 16 -25.27 28.09 28.47
N VAL A 17 -24.07 27.95 27.92
CA VAL A 17 -23.22 26.76 28.15
C VAL A 17 -22.37 27.00 29.35
N SER A 18 -22.62 26.23 30.42
CA SER A 18 -21.80 26.17 31.63
C SER A 18 -20.37 25.73 31.26
N CYS A 19 -19.40 26.52 31.72
CA CYS A 19 -17.96 26.23 31.62
C CYS A 19 -17.63 24.88 32.26
N GLN A 20 -17.20 23.91 31.45
CA GLN A 20 -16.38 22.81 31.94
C GLN A 20 -14.93 23.06 31.54
N THR A 21 -14.05 23.01 32.51
CA THR A 21 -12.62 23.31 32.46
C THR A 21 -11.87 22.35 31.55
N GLY A 22 -11.68 22.74 30.31
CA GLY A 22 -10.67 22.19 29.41
C GLY A 22 -9.72 23.34 29.02
N THR A 23 -8.43 23.09 29.03
CA THR A 23 -7.35 24.03 28.73
C THR A 23 -7.37 24.48 27.26
N GLY A 24 -8.37 25.20 26.86
CA GLY A 24 -8.51 25.87 25.58
C GLY A 24 -9.00 27.28 25.81
N SER A 25 -8.38 28.28 25.18
CA SER A 25 -8.85 29.66 25.21
C SER A 25 -10.28 29.72 24.69
N GLY A 26 -11.25 29.79 25.61
CA GLY A 26 -12.67 29.97 25.28
C GLY A 26 -12.90 31.35 24.65
N LEU A 27 -14.04 31.52 23.99
CA LEU A 27 -14.48 32.84 23.52
C LEU A 27 -14.62 33.79 24.69
N SER A 28 -14.06 35.00 24.55
CA SER A 28 -14.31 36.08 25.51
C SER A 28 -15.67 36.71 25.22
N GLU A 29 -16.25 37.38 26.22
CA GLU A 29 -17.51 38.12 26.05
C GLU A 29 -17.41 39.29 25.02
N THR A 30 -16.17 39.67 24.64
CA THR A 30 -15.85 40.71 23.67
C THR A 30 -15.55 40.14 22.27
N SER A 31 -15.64 38.85 22.06
CA SER A 31 -15.36 38.22 20.77
C SER A 31 -16.36 38.66 19.71
N SER A 32 -15.88 38.97 18.52
CA SER A 32 -16.74 39.31 17.37
C SER A 32 -17.59 38.13 16.95
N GLN A 33 -18.70 38.38 16.23
CA GLN A 33 -19.50 37.29 15.66
C GLN A 33 -18.66 36.39 14.72
N THR A 34 -17.73 36.97 14.00
CA THR A 34 -16.81 36.23 13.11
C THR A 34 -15.87 35.35 13.91
N ASP A 35 -15.31 35.84 15.02
CA ASP A 35 -14.44 35.03 15.89
C ASP A 35 -15.22 33.85 16.49
N SER A 36 -16.48 34.10 16.92
CA SER A 36 -17.36 33.06 17.42
C SER A 36 -17.64 32.00 16.33
N LEU A 37 -17.92 32.41 15.11
CA LEU A 37 -18.14 31.53 13.98
C LEU A 37 -16.89 30.65 13.70
N MET A 38 -15.70 31.25 13.66
CA MET A 38 -14.44 30.53 13.42
C MET A 38 -14.11 29.58 14.58
N TYR A 39 -14.38 29.98 15.81
CA TYR A 39 -14.23 29.12 16.97
C TYR A 39 -15.10 27.85 16.86
N TYR A 40 -16.40 28.00 16.56
CA TYR A 40 -17.29 26.85 16.44
C TYR A 40 -16.96 25.98 15.21
N LEU A 41 -16.54 26.57 14.10
CA LEU A 41 -16.05 25.82 12.93
C LEU A 41 -14.83 24.99 13.31
N GLY A 42 -13.90 25.57 14.07
CA GLY A 42 -12.73 24.84 14.58
C GLY A 42 -13.12 23.67 15.49
N GLN A 43 -14.14 23.83 16.36
CA GLN A 43 -14.66 22.75 17.20
C GLN A 43 -15.29 21.61 16.37
N MET A 44 -16.06 21.97 15.33
CA MET A 44 -16.66 20.96 14.42
C MET A 44 -15.58 20.18 13.67
N ASN A 45 -14.59 20.85 13.11
CA ASN A 45 -13.48 20.20 12.41
C ASN A 45 -12.61 19.33 13.35
N ALA A 46 -12.42 19.76 14.60
CA ALA A 46 -11.74 18.95 15.61
C ALA A 46 -12.51 17.67 15.94
N ALA A 47 -13.84 17.74 16.00
CA ALA A 47 -14.68 16.56 16.24
C ALA A 47 -14.60 15.56 15.07
N ASP A 48 -14.55 16.03 13.83
CA ASP A 48 -14.39 15.18 12.65
C ASP A 48 -13.01 14.54 12.63
N TYR A 49 -11.97 15.32 12.90
CA TYR A 49 -10.61 14.83 13.03
C TYR A 49 -10.48 13.73 14.11
N LEU A 50 -11.04 13.95 15.30
CA LEU A 50 -10.98 12.96 16.38
C LEU A 50 -11.78 11.69 16.06
N ARG A 51 -12.85 11.79 15.28
CA ARG A 51 -13.60 10.63 14.78
C ARG A 51 -12.78 9.79 13.81
N GLU A 52 -12.02 10.44 12.95
CA GLU A 52 -11.17 9.78 11.97
C GLU A 52 -9.92 9.18 12.62
N ALA A 53 -9.29 9.91 13.53
CA ALA A 53 -8.15 9.44 14.33
C ALA A 53 -8.47 8.24 15.24
N ASN A 54 -9.73 8.08 15.65
CA ASN A 54 -10.17 6.89 16.41
C ASN A 54 -10.33 5.64 15.54
N ARG A 55 -10.44 5.78 14.23
CA ARG A 55 -10.49 4.66 13.27
C ARG A 55 -9.10 4.20 12.84
N ASP A 56 -8.18 5.14 12.71
CA ASP A 56 -6.78 4.88 12.40
C ASP A 56 -5.93 5.05 13.66
N THR A 57 -4.94 4.17 13.84
CA THR A 57 -3.99 4.22 14.97
C THR A 57 -3.01 5.40 14.88
N VAL A 58 -3.12 6.21 13.84
CA VAL A 58 -2.29 7.39 13.57
C VAL A 58 -2.74 8.57 14.45
N LEU A 59 -1.80 9.26 15.07
CA LEU A 59 -1.99 10.47 15.90
C LEU A 59 -2.51 10.23 17.32
N LYS A 60 -2.05 9.18 17.98
CA LYS A 60 -2.29 8.96 19.43
C LYS A 60 -1.35 9.80 20.29
N GLU A 61 -0.14 10.04 19.81
CA GLU A 61 0.89 10.76 20.53
C GLU A 61 0.66 12.28 20.51
N GLN A 62 0.99 12.95 21.62
CA GLN A 62 0.84 14.40 21.74
C GLN A 62 1.74 15.16 20.71
N SER A 63 2.91 14.60 20.41
CA SER A 63 3.87 15.11 19.41
C SER A 63 3.27 15.11 18.01
N GLU A 64 2.57 14.05 17.61
CA GLU A 64 1.93 13.91 16.31
C GLU A 64 0.77 14.90 16.14
N LYS A 65 -0.05 15.06 17.17
CA LYS A 65 -1.11 16.07 17.20
C LYS A 65 -0.57 17.47 17.07
N GLN A 66 0.57 17.76 17.73
CA GLN A 66 1.23 19.06 17.63
C GLN A 66 1.80 19.30 16.24
N ALA A 67 2.42 18.28 15.62
CA ALA A 67 2.91 18.35 14.23
C ALA A 67 1.78 18.63 13.24
N TYR A 68 0.65 17.95 13.38
CA TYR A 68 -0.55 18.20 12.57
C TYR A 68 -1.04 19.65 12.70
N LEU A 69 -1.21 20.16 13.93
CA LEU A 69 -1.67 21.53 14.19
C LEU A 69 -0.68 22.57 13.67
N ASN A 70 0.63 22.30 13.73
CA ASN A 70 1.65 23.16 13.12
C ASN A 70 1.51 23.20 11.60
N GLY A 71 1.22 22.05 10.95
CA GLY A 71 0.92 21.98 9.52
C GLY A 71 -0.32 22.79 9.13
N VAL A 72 -1.41 22.70 9.91
CA VAL A 72 -2.62 23.50 9.71
C VAL A 72 -2.31 25.00 9.78
N ARG A 73 -1.58 25.45 10.82
CA ARG A 73 -1.17 26.85 10.95
C ARG A 73 -0.32 27.32 9.79
N ALA A 74 0.66 26.51 9.36
CA ALA A 74 1.52 26.84 8.23
C ALA A 74 0.73 26.96 6.92
N GLY A 75 -0.22 26.05 6.68
CA GLY A 75 -1.11 26.10 5.52
C GLY A 75 -1.98 27.36 5.49
N MET A 76 -2.58 27.72 6.63
CA MET A 76 -3.37 28.95 6.75
C MET A 76 -2.53 30.20 6.54
N ALA A 77 -1.32 30.24 7.11
CA ALA A 77 -0.39 31.38 6.97
C ALA A 77 0.20 31.52 5.56
N ALA A 78 0.22 30.45 4.77
CA ALA A 78 0.72 30.48 3.40
C ALA A 78 -0.17 31.24 2.43
N LEU A 79 -1.48 31.37 2.72
CA LEU A 79 -2.42 32.11 1.88
C LEU A 79 -2.34 33.62 2.17
N LYS A 80 -2.45 34.44 1.11
CA LYS A 80 -2.41 35.90 1.19
C LYS A 80 -3.69 36.51 0.68
N GLU A 81 -4.30 37.40 1.50
CA GLU A 81 -5.50 38.12 1.10
C GLU A 81 -5.23 39.00 -0.13
N GLY A 82 -6.14 39.04 -1.07
CA GLY A 82 -6.06 39.85 -2.28
C GLY A 82 -5.04 39.39 -3.33
N ASN A 83 -4.38 38.27 -3.14
CA ASN A 83 -3.42 37.73 -4.13
C ASN A 83 -3.83 36.36 -4.66
N GLU A 84 -4.83 36.34 -5.55
CA GLU A 84 -5.38 35.08 -6.08
C GLU A 84 -4.36 34.22 -6.82
N ASN A 85 -3.48 34.81 -7.63
CA ASN A 85 -2.49 34.04 -8.41
C ASN A 85 -1.44 33.40 -7.50
N TYR A 86 -0.99 34.10 -6.46
CA TYR A 86 -0.12 33.54 -5.45
C TYR A 86 -0.78 32.37 -4.72
N ASN A 87 -2.05 32.54 -4.31
CA ASN A 87 -2.79 31.50 -3.59
C ASN A 87 -3.06 30.27 -4.48
N LYS A 88 -3.32 30.44 -5.77
CA LYS A 88 -3.38 29.33 -6.74
C LYS A 88 -2.06 28.58 -6.82
N GLY A 89 -0.94 29.32 -6.85
CA GLY A 89 0.41 28.74 -6.84
C GLY A 89 0.69 27.94 -5.57
N VAL A 90 0.32 28.47 -4.40
CA VAL A 90 0.47 27.76 -3.11
C VAL A 90 -0.32 26.44 -3.11
N MET A 91 -1.58 26.48 -3.52
CA MET A 91 -2.43 25.27 -3.58
C MET A 91 -1.86 24.22 -4.54
N MET A 92 -1.39 24.64 -5.71
CA MET A 92 -0.73 23.76 -6.67
C MET A 92 0.55 23.16 -6.09
N GLY A 93 1.38 24.00 -5.44
CA GLY A 93 2.62 23.54 -4.81
C GLY A 93 2.39 22.51 -3.71
N MET A 94 1.39 22.70 -2.86
CA MET A 94 1.02 21.74 -1.82
C MET A 94 0.57 20.40 -2.42
N GLN A 95 -0.28 20.44 -3.45
CA GLN A 95 -0.74 19.24 -4.13
C GLN A 95 0.42 18.46 -4.77
N MET A 96 1.30 19.15 -5.48
CA MET A 96 2.48 18.54 -6.10
C MET A 96 3.45 17.98 -5.07
N ALA A 97 3.69 18.70 -3.97
CA ALA A 97 4.54 18.22 -2.89
C ALA A 97 4.00 16.91 -2.28
N SER A 98 2.69 16.83 -2.05
CA SER A 98 2.03 15.61 -1.55
C SER A 98 2.18 14.43 -2.51
N GLN A 99 1.95 14.66 -3.81
CA GLN A 99 2.13 13.63 -4.84
C GLN A 99 3.58 13.15 -4.91
N MET A 100 4.55 14.07 -4.83
CA MET A 100 5.97 13.73 -4.83
C MET A 100 6.39 12.95 -3.60
N MET A 101 5.83 13.26 -2.42
CA MET A 101 6.06 12.48 -1.19
C MET A 101 5.55 11.05 -1.35
N SER A 102 4.30 10.89 -1.78
CA SER A 102 3.70 9.56 -2.02
C SER A 102 4.50 8.77 -3.06
N PHE A 103 4.95 9.41 -4.13
CA PHE A 103 5.80 8.77 -5.14
C PHE A 103 7.15 8.35 -4.56
N SER A 104 7.80 9.22 -3.79
CA SER A 104 9.07 8.94 -3.11
C SER A 104 8.96 7.70 -2.21
N GLU A 105 7.90 7.62 -1.40
CA GLU A 105 7.63 6.50 -0.50
C GLU A 105 7.30 5.20 -1.25
N GLN A 106 6.47 5.29 -2.31
CA GLN A 106 6.07 4.10 -3.09
C GLN A 106 7.23 3.49 -3.87
N MET A 107 8.09 4.34 -4.45
CA MET A 107 9.19 3.91 -5.33
C MET A 107 10.52 3.78 -4.59
N ASP A 108 10.57 4.18 -3.31
CA ASP A 108 11.80 4.23 -2.53
C ASP A 108 12.92 5.00 -3.26
N VAL A 109 12.59 6.25 -3.64
CA VAL A 109 13.51 7.16 -4.35
C VAL A 109 13.44 8.57 -3.76
N THR A 110 14.55 9.30 -3.84
CA THR A 110 14.57 10.72 -3.49
C THR A 110 14.08 11.56 -4.67
N VAL A 111 13.10 12.44 -4.45
CA VAL A 111 12.56 13.34 -5.47
C VAL A 111 13.20 14.71 -5.37
N ASN A 112 13.67 15.24 -6.49
CA ASN A 112 14.19 16.60 -6.57
C ASN A 112 13.05 17.58 -6.89
N ARG A 113 12.54 18.26 -5.85
CA ARG A 113 11.46 19.24 -5.99
C ARG A 113 11.88 20.48 -6.78
N ASP A 114 13.14 20.90 -6.68
CA ASP A 114 13.65 22.07 -7.39
C ASP A 114 13.71 21.82 -8.91
N ALA A 115 14.03 20.61 -9.34
CA ALA A 115 13.97 20.24 -10.76
C ALA A 115 12.57 20.44 -11.33
N TYR A 116 11.52 20.07 -10.59
CA TYR A 116 10.13 20.31 -11.00
C TYR A 116 9.83 21.83 -11.10
N VAL A 117 10.13 22.59 -10.05
CA VAL A 117 9.85 24.03 -9.99
C VAL A 117 10.59 24.78 -11.09
N ASN A 118 11.85 24.44 -11.33
CA ASN A 118 12.66 25.05 -12.38
C ASN A 118 12.11 24.77 -13.78
N SER A 119 11.70 23.53 -14.06
CA SER A 119 11.09 23.15 -15.33
C SER A 119 9.75 23.86 -15.56
N LEU A 120 8.90 23.90 -14.53
CA LEU A 120 7.61 24.61 -14.56
C LEU A 120 7.80 26.10 -14.81
N SER A 121 8.69 26.72 -14.04
CA SER A 121 9.03 28.15 -14.13
C SER A 121 9.56 28.50 -15.51
N GLY A 122 10.50 27.71 -16.04
CA GLY A 122 11.06 27.93 -17.37
C GLY A 122 10.00 27.94 -18.47
N ALA A 123 9.06 27.01 -18.43
CA ALA A 123 7.97 26.93 -19.41
C ALA A 123 6.97 28.09 -19.29
N ILE A 124 6.55 28.44 -18.06
CA ILE A 124 5.59 29.51 -17.81
C ILE A 124 6.19 30.87 -18.17
N MET A 125 7.43 31.15 -17.75
CA MET A 125 8.08 32.44 -18.01
C MET A 125 8.47 32.65 -19.47
N ALA A 126 8.73 31.58 -20.20
CA ALA A 126 8.98 31.66 -21.64
C ALA A 126 7.70 31.83 -22.49
N ASP A 127 6.53 31.71 -21.87
CA ASP A 127 5.22 31.74 -22.55
C ASP A 127 5.15 30.79 -23.78
N THR A 128 5.82 29.64 -23.64
CA THR A 128 5.98 28.66 -24.71
C THR A 128 5.33 27.36 -24.32
N MET A 129 4.44 26.83 -25.15
CA MET A 129 3.83 25.52 -24.94
C MET A 129 4.89 24.41 -25.07
N PRO A 130 5.14 23.63 -24.00
CA PRO A 130 6.07 22.50 -24.08
C PRO A 130 5.58 21.43 -25.05
N ASN A 131 6.51 20.69 -25.64
CA ASN A 131 6.18 19.47 -26.39
C ASN A 131 5.77 18.35 -25.43
N THR A 132 4.48 18.33 -25.09
CA THR A 132 3.93 17.38 -24.11
C THR A 132 4.02 15.92 -24.57
N GLY A 133 3.99 15.64 -25.86
CA GLY A 133 4.14 14.29 -26.40
C GLY A 133 5.52 13.69 -26.13
N ASN A 134 6.56 14.47 -26.37
CA ASN A 134 7.94 14.05 -26.04
C ASN A 134 8.14 13.92 -24.52
N ALA A 135 7.64 14.88 -23.74
CA ALA A 135 7.74 14.83 -22.28
C ALA A 135 7.05 13.58 -21.69
N GLN A 136 5.88 13.21 -22.22
CA GLN A 136 5.16 11.99 -21.79
C GLN A 136 5.93 10.71 -22.15
N MET A 137 6.54 10.66 -23.32
CA MET A 137 7.32 9.50 -23.74
C MET A 137 8.55 9.29 -22.86
N GLU A 138 9.33 10.36 -22.62
CA GLU A 138 10.49 10.31 -21.74
C GLU A 138 10.08 10.02 -20.27
N PHE A 139 8.99 10.59 -19.78
CA PHE A 139 8.45 10.29 -18.46
C PHE A 139 8.17 8.79 -18.30
N ARG A 140 7.45 8.17 -19.25
CA ARG A 140 7.16 6.73 -19.21
C ARG A 140 8.42 5.88 -19.20
N LYS A 141 9.42 6.25 -20.01
CA LYS A 141 10.70 5.54 -20.05
C LYS A 141 11.43 5.61 -18.71
N VAL A 142 11.52 6.80 -18.13
CA VAL A 142 12.17 6.99 -16.82
C VAL A 142 11.41 6.27 -15.73
N MET A 143 10.07 6.33 -15.74
CA MET A 143 9.22 5.58 -14.78
C MET A 143 9.49 4.07 -14.87
N GLY A 144 9.51 3.50 -16.07
CA GLY A 144 9.83 2.09 -16.26
C GLY A 144 11.21 1.70 -15.70
N ASN A 145 12.21 2.58 -15.84
CA ASN A 145 13.54 2.35 -15.27
C ASN A 145 13.52 2.38 -13.73
N ILE A 146 12.77 3.30 -13.14
CA ILE A 146 12.63 3.41 -11.68
C ILE A 146 11.92 2.17 -11.13
N GLU A 147 10.82 1.75 -11.77
CA GLU A 147 10.07 0.55 -11.40
C GLU A 147 10.93 -0.72 -11.48
N ALA A 148 11.68 -0.88 -12.58
CA ALA A 148 12.59 -2.01 -12.74
C ALA A 148 13.72 -2.01 -11.70
N ALA A 149 14.28 -0.84 -11.38
CA ALA A 149 15.32 -0.72 -10.37
C ALA A 149 14.77 -1.04 -8.96
N LYS A 150 13.55 -0.61 -8.66
CA LYS A 150 12.87 -0.96 -7.40
C LYS A 150 12.63 -2.45 -7.29
N GLU A 151 12.05 -3.06 -8.33
CA GLU A 151 11.79 -4.51 -8.39
C GLU A 151 13.06 -5.32 -8.15
N ALA A 152 14.18 -4.91 -8.77
CA ALA A 152 15.48 -5.56 -8.56
C ALA A 152 15.98 -5.44 -7.11
N ARG A 153 15.82 -4.27 -6.47
CA ARG A 153 16.18 -4.09 -5.06
C ARG A 153 15.30 -4.93 -4.14
N ASP A 154 13.98 -4.88 -4.34
CA ASP A 154 13.01 -5.63 -3.54
C ASP A 154 13.28 -7.13 -3.62
N LYS A 155 13.63 -7.64 -4.83
CA LYS A 155 14.02 -9.03 -5.04
C LYS A 155 15.27 -9.41 -4.24
N VAL A 156 16.34 -8.64 -4.32
CA VAL A 156 17.58 -8.92 -3.60
C VAL A 156 17.37 -8.89 -2.10
N SER A 157 16.70 -7.86 -1.60
CA SER A 157 16.43 -7.72 -0.16
C SER A 157 15.53 -8.85 0.38
N SER A 158 14.53 -9.25 -0.39
CA SER A 158 13.62 -10.34 0.00
C SER A 158 14.31 -11.71 0.00
N GLN A 159 15.19 -11.97 -0.96
CA GLN A 159 16.00 -13.20 -0.98
C GLN A 159 16.97 -13.29 0.20
N GLU A 160 17.59 -12.16 0.57
CA GLU A 160 18.47 -12.11 1.74
C GLU A 160 17.71 -12.35 3.05
N SER A 161 16.55 -11.70 3.24
CA SER A 161 15.67 -11.90 4.39
C SER A 161 15.23 -13.36 4.48
N LEU A 162 14.72 -13.91 3.36
CA LEU A 162 14.27 -15.29 3.27
C LEU A 162 15.37 -16.29 3.64
N LYS A 163 16.57 -16.09 3.13
CA LYS A 163 17.74 -16.92 3.43
C LYS A 163 18.05 -16.94 4.93
N GLN A 164 18.07 -15.77 5.57
CA GLN A 164 18.36 -15.66 7.01
C GLN A 164 17.32 -16.41 7.86
N VAL A 165 16.03 -16.31 7.52
CA VAL A 165 14.95 -17.01 8.23
C VAL A 165 15.04 -18.52 7.99
N ALA A 166 15.26 -18.94 6.74
CA ALA A 166 15.38 -20.35 6.38
C ALA A 166 16.58 -21.05 7.04
N GLU A 167 17.74 -20.38 7.13
CA GLU A 167 18.92 -20.88 7.83
C GLU A 167 18.65 -21.08 9.33
N LYS A 168 17.95 -20.12 9.98
CA LYS A 168 17.54 -20.28 11.39
C LYS A 168 16.56 -21.43 11.58
N ALA A 169 15.67 -21.67 10.62
CA ALA A 169 14.71 -22.77 10.65
C ALA A 169 15.30 -24.13 10.24
N GLY A 170 16.54 -24.17 9.75
CA GLY A 170 17.21 -25.39 9.28
C GLY A 170 16.53 -26.00 8.05
N LEU A 171 15.95 -25.17 7.18
CA LEU A 171 15.28 -25.62 5.97
C LEU A 171 16.24 -25.60 4.77
N PRO A 172 16.30 -26.66 3.97
CA PRO A 172 17.11 -26.73 2.77
C PRO A 172 16.64 -25.77 1.70
N LYS A 173 17.58 -25.22 0.93
CA LYS A 173 17.28 -24.39 -0.22
C LYS A 173 16.75 -25.21 -1.38
N ILE A 174 15.67 -24.79 -1.97
CA ILE A 174 15.08 -25.36 -3.21
C ILE A 174 15.40 -24.44 -4.39
N SER A 175 15.18 -23.14 -4.21
CA SER A 175 15.57 -22.09 -5.16
C SER A 175 15.95 -20.82 -4.40
N ASP A 176 16.28 -19.72 -5.10
CA ASP A 176 16.57 -18.43 -4.46
C ASP A 176 15.36 -17.85 -3.71
N ASP A 177 14.15 -18.19 -4.13
CA ASP A 177 12.89 -17.68 -3.60
C ASP A 177 12.10 -18.72 -2.79
N LEU A 178 12.66 -19.95 -2.60
CA LEU A 178 11.98 -21.07 -1.94
C LEU A 178 12.94 -21.92 -1.13
N TYR A 179 12.61 -22.12 0.14
CA TYR A 179 13.25 -23.08 1.06
C TYR A 179 12.16 -23.99 1.64
N GLY A 180 12.47 -25.24 1.89
CA GLY A 180 11.47 -26.12 2.49
C GLY A 180 11.84 -27.60 2.44
N LYS A 181 10.97 -28.41 3.03
CA LYS A 181 11.09 -29.86 3.06
C LYS A 181 9.73 -30.52 3.12
N VAL A 182 9.67 -31.73 2.63
CA VAL A 182 8.52 -32.62 2.84
C VAL A 182 8.52 -33.08 4.31
N THR A 183 7.36 -32.97 4.96
CA THR A 183 7.15 -33.34 6.38
C THR A 183 6.40 -34.65 6.54
N ASN A 184 5.57 -35.01 5.55
CA ASN A 184 4.88 -36.28 5.52
C ASN A 184 5.06 -36.93 4.13
N THR A 185 5.81 -38.03 4.07
CA THR A 185 6.14 -38.73 2.83
C THR A 185 5.11 -39.79 2.49
N THR A 186 4.87 -40.01 1.20
CA THR A 186 3.97 -41.01 0.66
C THR A 186 4.67 -41.84 -0.44
N ASP A 187 4.07 -42.96 -0.82
CA ASP A 187 4.52 -43.79 -1.97
C ASP A 187 3.94 -43.23 -3.31
N GLY A 188 3.37 -42.05 -3.32
CA GLY A 188 2.83 -41.41 -4.50
C GLY A 188 3.86 -41.18 -5.60
N ALA A 189 3.40 -40.98 -6.82
CA ALA A 189 4.26 -40.57 -7.93
C ALA A 189 4.76 -39.13 -7.77
N ALA A 190 5.96 -38.84 -8.26
CA ALA A 190 6.45 -37.47 -8.38
C ALA A 190 5.61 -36.72 -9.40
N PHE A 191 5.37 -35.44 -9.15
CA PHE A 191 4.63 -34.57 -10.05
C PHE A 191 5.44 -34.21 -11.30
N THR A 192 4.73 -33.99 -12.39
CA THR A 192 5.26 -33.51 -13.66
C THR A 192 4.65 -32.14 -14.02
N GLU A 193 5.34 -31.40 -14.90
CA GLU A 193 4.75 -30.17 -15.46
C GLU A 193 3.43 -30.45 -16.16
N ASP A 194 2.52 -29.48 -16.14
CA ASP A 194 1.17 -29.57 -16.75
C ASP A 194 0.24 -30.64 -16.14
N GLU A 195 0.61 -31.29 -15.04
CA GLU A 195 -0.25 -32.23 -14.33
C GLU A 195 -1.37 -31.52 -13.59
N ASP A 196 -2.58 -32.08 -13.60
CA ASP A 196 -3.72 -31.59 -12.84
C ASP A 196 -3.64 -32.07 -11.39
N VAL A 197 -3.68 -31.10 -10.46
CA VAL A 197 -3.53 -31.36 -9.02
C VAL A 197 -4.61 -30.70 -8.19
N SER A 198 -4.95 -31.34 -7.08
CA SER A 198 -5.68 -30.74 -5.96
C SER A 198 -4.67 -30.24 -4.92
N VAL A 199 -4.85 -29.02 -4.43
CA VAL A 199 -3.93 -28.35 -3.51
C VAL A 199 -4.68 -27.84 -2.30
N GLU A 200 -4.18 -28.18 -1.11
CA GLU A 200 -4.54 -27.56 0.16
C GLU A 200 -3.33 -26.80 0.68
N ALA A 201 -3.49 -25.51 0.89
CA ALA A 201 -2.40 -24.64 1.34
C ALA A 201 -2.83 -23.70 2.45
N THR A 202 -1.98 -23.56 3.47
CA THR A 202 -2.09 -22.56 4.53
C THR A 202 -0.88 -21.66 4.47
N PHE A 203 -1.12 -20.36 4.60
CA PHE A 203 -0.09 -19.33 4.55
C PHE A 203 -0.07 -18.58 5.87
N GLU A 204 1.10 -18.44 6.47
CA GLU A 204 1.30 -17.82 7.76
C GLU A 204 2.46 -16.81 7.68
N LYS A 205 2.31 -15.65 8.33
CA LYS A 205 3.44 -14.75 8.59
C LYS A 205 4.36 -15.32 9.67
N GLU A 206 5.55 -14.75 9.83
CA GLU A 206 6.49 -15.16 10.89
C GLU A 206 5.87 -15.11 12.31
N ASN A 207 4.93 -14.22 12.55
CA ASN A 207 4.22 -14.09 13.84
C ASN A 207 3.09 -15.11 14.04
N GLY A 208 2.87 -16.04 13.10
CA GLY A 208 1.81 -17.04 13.12
C GLY A 208 0.44 -16.53 12.65
N GLU A 209 0.33 -15.30 12.16
CA GLU A 209 -0.91 -14.76 11.58
C GLU A 209 -1.19 -15.44 10.23
N VAL A 210 -2.35 -16.09 10.11
CA VAL A 210 -2.80 -16.71 8.85
C VAL A 210 -3.23 -15.63 7.86
N ILE A 211 -2.71 -15.71 6.65
CA ILE A 211 -3.05 -14.81 5.55
C ILE A 211 -3.82 -15.54 4.45
N ASN A 212 -4.74 -14.84 3.81
CA ASN A 212 -5.54 -15.40 2.73
C ASN A 212 -4.88 -15.12 1.36
N VAL A 213 -4.06 -16.05 0.89
CA VAL A 213 -3.47 -16.00 -0.45
C VAL A 213 -4.42 -16.70 -1.43
N PRO A 214 -4.84 -16.06 -2.53
CA PRO A 214 -5.73 -16.67 -3.49
C PRO A 214 -4.99 -17.72 -4.33
N VAL A 215 -5.11 -18.98 -3.92
CA VAL A 215 -4.61 -20.16 -4.63
C VAL A 215 -5.81 -21.03 -5.00
N SER A 216 -5.87 -21.50 -6.25
CA SER A 216 -6.92 -22.41 -6.67
C SER A 216 -6.81 -23.76 -5.93
N PRO A 217 -7.92 -24.31 -5.43
CA PRO A 217 -7.87 -25.66 -4.81
C PRO A 217 -7.60 -26.76 -5.84
N ARG A 218 -7.73 -26.50 -7.13
CA ARG A 218 -7.43 -27.41 -8.23
C ARG A 218 -6.88 -26.64 -9.42
N GLY A 219 -5.96 -27.24 -10.17
CA GLY A 219 -5.42 -26.65 -11.37
C GLY A 219 -4.21 -27.41 -11.92
N LYS A 220 -3.67 -26.91 -13.02
CA LYS A 220 -2.43 -27.45 -13.61
C LYS A 220 -1.20 -26.82 -12.99
N ILE A 221 -0.20 -27.63 -12.71
CA ILE A 221 1.14 -27.18 -12.32
C ILE A 221 1.69 -26.31 -13.46
N GLY A 222 2.33 -25.17 -13.11
CA GLY A 222 2.86 -24.21 -14.10
C GLY A 222 1.83 -23.22 -14.65
N ASN A 223 0.53 -23.45 -14.46
CA ASN A 223 -0.48 -22.48 -14.85
C ASN A 223 -0.56 -21.33 -13.81
N LYS A 224 0.01 -20.18 -14.15
CA LYS A 224 0.06 -18.98 -13.28
C LYS A 224 -1.32 -18.40 -12.87
N ARG A 225 -2.41 -18.83 -13.53
CA ARG A 225 -3.77 -18.44 -13.12
C ARG A 225 -4.30 -19.33 -11.97
N SER A 226 -3.82 -20.57 -11.87
CA SER A 226 -4.18 -21.50 -10.81
C SER A 226 -3.25 -21.37 -9.62
N PHE A 227 -1.94 -21.34 -9.86
CA PHE A 227 -0.91 -21.30 -8.84
C PHE A 227 0.14 -20.22 -9.13
N PRO A 228 0.54 -19.40 -8.14
CA PRO A 228 1.78 -18.65 -8.22
C PRO A 228 2.94 -19.58 -8.58
N GLU A 229 3.93 -19.07 -9.31
CA GLU A 229 5.08 -19.86 -9.76
C GLU A 229 5.79 -20.56 -8.59
N ILE A 230 5.91 -19.86 -7.47
CA ILE A 230 6.56 -20.38 -6.26
C ILE A 230 5.81 -21.60 -5.68
N ILE A 231 4.49 -21.64 -5.78
CA ILE A 231 3.67 -22.78 -5.34
C ILE A 231 3.84 -23.96 -6.30
N SER A 232 3.86 -23.71 -7.61
CA SER A 232 4.18 -24.73 -8.60
C SER A 232 5.56 -25.35 -8.33
N ASN A 233 6.55 -24.54 -8.04
CA ASN A 233 7.90 -24.99 -7.71
C ASN A 233 7.94 -25.84 -6.44
N ALA A 234 7.16 -25.47 -5.41
CA ALA A 234 7.02 -26.27 -4.19
C ALA A 234 6.42 -27.65 -4.49
N ILE A 235 5.31 -27.70 -5.26
CA ILE A 235 4.63 -28.94 -5.66
C ILE A 235 5.60 -29.86 -6.41
N MET A 236 6.40 -29.34 -7.32
CA MET A 236 7.38 -30.12 -8.11
C MET A 236 8.47 -30.80 -7.26
N THR A 237 8.65 -30.42 -5.99
CA THR A 237 9.56 -31.08 -5.06
C THR A 237 8.93 -32.23 -4.27
N MET A 238 7.62 -32.44 -4.46
CA MET A 238 6.81 -33.38 -3.69
C MET A 238 6.33 -34.55 -4.57
N LYS A 239 5.76 -35.56 -3.91
CA LYS A 239 5.00 -36.62 -4.53
C LYS A 239 3.52 -36.48 -4.19
N SER A 240 2.65 -37.14 -4.97
CA SER A 240 1.21 -37.10 -4.75
C SER A 240 0.83 -37.59 -3.34
N GLY A 241 0.05 -36.78 -2.63
CA GLY A 241 -0.39 -37.00 -1.25
C GLY A 241 0.60 -36.56 -0.17
N GLU A 242 1.79 -36.06 -0.53
CA GLU A 242 2.74 -35.54 0.44
C GLU A 242 2.31 -34.18 0.97
N THR A 243 2.76 -33.89 2.21
CA THR A 243 2.66 -32.57 2.83
C THR A 243 4.06 -32.02 3.04
N GLY A 244 4.28 -30.75 2.70
CA GLY A 244 5.54 -30.05 2.89
C GLY A 244 5.36 -28.72 3.62
N GLU A 245 6.43 -28.29 4.28
CA GLU A 245 6.59 -26.96 4.86
C GLU A 245 7.63 -26.19 4.07
N PHE A 246 7.24 -25.02 3.61
CA PHE A 246 8.06 -24.16 2.79
C PHE A 246 8.12 -22.74 3.36
N LEU A 247 9.19 -22.02 3.05
CA LEU A 247 9.34 -20.60 3.28
C LEU A 247 9.56 -19.90 1.94
N THR A 248 8.89 -18.79 1.76
CA THR A 248 9.06 -17.90 0.62
C THR A 248 8.92 -16.44 1.06
N SER A 249 9.33 -15.48 0.24
CA SER A 249 9.11 -14.06 0.54
C SER A 249 7.74 -13.60 0.06
N ALA A 250 7.21 -12.54 0.68
CA ALA A 250 5.99 -11.89 0.21
C ALA A 250 6.18 -11.34 -1.22
N HIS A 251 7.39 -10.89 -1.56
CA HIS A 251 7.73 -10.47 -2.92
C HIS A 251 7.54 -11.61 -3.94
N ALA A 252 8.10 -12.79 -3.70
CA ALA A 252 8.02 -13.92 -4.62
C ALA A 252 6.60 -14.52 -4.72
N LEU A 253 5.86 -14.53 -3.60
CA LEU A 253 4.53 -15.13 -3.54
C LEU A 253 3.44 -14.20 -4.07
N LEU A 254 3.48 -12.93 -3.70
CA LEU A 254 2.41 -11.95 -3.89
C LEU A 254 2.77 -10.83 -4.89
N GLY A 255 4.05 -10.56 -5.11
CA GLY A 255 4.52 -9.44 -5.91
C GLY A 255 3.92 -8.11 -5.42
N ALA A 256 3.39 -7.32 -6.33
CA ALA A 256 2.77 -6.02 -6.01
C ALA A 256 1.54 -6.11 -5.05
N ARG A 257 0.94 -7.30 -4.89
CA ARG A 257 -0.20 -7.50 -3.99
C ARG A 257 0.21 -7.54 -2.51
N ALA A 258 1.50 -7.71 -2.19
CA ALA A 258 1.99 -7.73 -0.81
C ALA A 258 1.53 -6.47 -0.04
N LYS A 259 1.66 -5.29 -0.63
CA LYS A 259 1.20 -4.02 -0.02
C LYS A 259 -0.29 -3.98 0.28
N GLN A 260 -1.14 -4.56 -0.58
CA GLN A 260 -2.59 -4.64 -0.35
C GLN A 260 -2.92 -5.51 0.87
N MET A 261 -2.04 -6.48 1.16
CA MET A 261 -2.13 -7.37 2.31
C MET A 261 -1.35 -6.84 3.53
N LYS A 262 -0.90 -5.58 3.48
CA LYS A 262 -0.10 -4.92 4.53
C LYS A 262 1.19 -5.71 4.85
N MET A 263 1.86 -6.18 3.81
CA MET A 263 3.13 -6.89 3.89
C MET A 263 4.22 -6.13 3.13
N GLU A 264 5.41 -6.15 3.70
CA GLU A 264 6.60 -5.67 3.01
C GLU A 264 7.16 -6.75 2.07
N PRO A 265 7.88 -6.38 1.00
CA PRO A 265 8.49 -7.36 0.09
C PRO A 265 9.39 -8.37 0.78
N THR A 266 10.05 -7.96 1.86
CA THR A 266 10.98 -8.76 2.67
C THR A 266 10.33 -9.66 3.70
N ASP A 267 9.02 -9.52 3.94
CA ASP A 267 8.31 -10.39 4.88
C ASP A 267 8.37 -11.85 4.41
N VAL A 268 8.63 -12.76 5.34
CA VAL A 268 8.69 -14.18 5.06
C VAL A 268 7.34 -14.83 5.34
N VAL A 269 6.91 -15.67 4.40
CA VAL A 269 5.67 -16.42 4.49
C VAL A 269 5.98 -17.90 4.62
N LYS A 270 5.46 -18.51 5.68
CA LYS A 270 5.43 -19.97 5.83
C LYS A 270 4.24 -20.53 5.05
N VAL A 271 4.51 -21.55 4.25
CA VAL A 271 3.51 -22.24 3.44
C VAL A 271 3.47 -23.71 3.87
N THR A 272 2.35 -24.15 4.39
CA THR A 272 2.08 -25.59 4.58
C THR A 272 1.23 -26.03 3.41
N LEU A 273 1.72 -27.00 2.63
CA LEU A 273 1.17 -27.39 1.35
C LEU A 273 0.97 -28.90 1.28
N THR A 274 -0.23 -29.34 0.91
CA THR A 274 -0.52 -30.74 0.52
C THR A 274 -0.97 -30.75 -0.93
N ALA A 275 -0.36 -31.58 -1.75
CA ALA A 275 -0.71 -31.71 -3.17
C ALA A 275 -1.05 -33.17 -3.52
N THR A 276 -2.13 -33.36 -4.29
CA THR A 276 -2.59 -34.68 -4.73
C THR A 276 -2.87 -34.66 -6.22
N ALA A 277 -2.31 -35.61 -6.96
CA ALA A 277 -2.59 -35.79 -8.40
C ALA A 277 -4.08 -36.07 -8.63
N ILE A 278 -4.67 -35.39 -9.61
CA ILE A 278 -6.02 -35.68 -10.06
C ILE A 278 -5.92 -36.72 -11.18
N PRO A 279 -6.47 -37.94 -11.03
CA PRO A 279 -6.44 -38.92 -12.11
C PRO A 279 -7.09 -38.33 -13.36
N GLN A 280 -6.39 -38.40 -14.49
CA GLN A 280 -7.03 -38.12 -15.78
C GLN A 280 -8.09 -39.22 -16.03
N GLU A 281 -9.36 -38.85 -16.10
CA GLU A 281 -10.39 -39.77 -16.61
C GLU A 281 -10.02 -40.08 -18.05
N ASP A 282 -9.66 -41.34 -18.30
CA ASP A 282 -9.46 -41.85 -19.65
C ASP A 282 -10.75 -41.62 -20.44
N ASN A 283 -10.73 -40.65 -21.32
CA ASN A 283 -11.85 -40.30 -22.20
C ASN A 283 -11.99 -41.38 -23.29
N LYS A 284 -12.31 -42.65 -22.86
CA LYS A 284 -12.49 -43.80 -23.74
C LYS A 284 -13.83 -43.79 -24.47
N ASP A 285 -14.74 -42.85 -24.19
CA ASP A 285 -16.10 -42.84 -24.74
C ASP A 285 -16.34 -41.85 -25.90
N ALA A 286 -15.30 -41.23 -26.44
CA ALA A 286 -15.44 -40.28 -27.56
C ALA A 286 -15.30 -40.97 -28.96
N LYS A 287 -15.42 -42.30 -29.07
CA LYS A 287 -15.48 -42.99 -30.37
C LYS A 287 -16.59 -44.07 -30.33
N LYS A 288 -17.82 -43.65 -30.51
CA LYS A 288 -18.89 -44.44 -31.07
C LYS A 288 -19.76 -43.60 -31.97
#